data_876be33ad7e562ba7acbd740dd13d17a
#
_entry.id   876be33ad7e562ba7acbd740dd13d17a
#
_cell.length_a   1.000
_cell.length_b   1.000
_cell.length_c   1.000
_cell.angle_alpha   90.00
_cell.angle_beta   90.00
_cell.angle_gamma   90.00
#
_symmetry.space_group_name_H-M   'P 1'
#
loop_
_entity.id
_entity.type
_entity.pdbx_description
1 polymer ?
#
loop_
_entity_poly.entity_id
_entity_poly.type
_entity_poly.pdbx_seq_one_letter_code
_entity_poly.pdbx_strand_id
1 'polypeptide(L)'
;MRTLIIISHPTMEESLNQQFFKEASSGLSVTWHHLESSYPDGKIDVKAELHLLAQHDRIIFQFPFYWYSSPAHLKIWQDNVLEQAAHVLEGKELGIVLTTGVAEKEYQAGGKEEYTISEFLRPYQRIANKFHMTYLPPFVLAQFMYLSQEKRWEKLIAYQQYLSLEGKPSLTQRIDWFIQRVQENQKMQEEDSEKQTYIIEALTDAKEQIEDLTFTLQEMKGTSL
;
A
#
# COMPACT_ATOMS: atom_id res chain seq x y z
N MET A 1 -9.36 -3.67 9.96
CA MET A 1 -9.38 -2.70 8.85
C MET A 1 -9.68 -3.43 7.55
N ARG A 2 -10.61 -2.94 6.73
CA ARG A 2 -10.99 -3.51 5.43
C ARG A 2 -10.45 -2.60 4.32
N THR A 3 -9.67 -3.16 3.41
CA THR A 3 -9.02 -2.41 2.34
C THR A 3 -9.65 -2.72 0.98
N LEU A 4 -10.06 -1.68 0.27
CA LEU A 4 -10.48 -1.76 -1.13
C LEU A 4 -9.32 -1.37 -2.05
N ILE A 5 -8.96 -2.25 -2.97
CA ILE A 5 -7.95 -1.99 -3.99
C ILE A 5 -8.69 -1.76 -5.32
N ILE A 6 -8.77 -0.50 -5.73
CA ILE A 6 -9.30 -0.09 -7.03
C ILE A 6 -8.14 -0.14 -8.03
N ILE A 7 -8.22 -1.08 -8.95
CA ILE A 7 -7.15 -1.37 -9.91
C ILE A 7 -7.57 -0.84 -11.28
N SER A 8 -6.69 -0.07 -11.90
CA SER A 8 -6.80 0.27 -13.31
C SER A 8 -5.57 -0.26 -14.04
N HIS A 9 -5.76 -1.27 -14.89
CA HIS A 9 -4.70 -1.91 -15.66
C HIS A 9 -5.28 -2.55 -16.93
N PRO A 10 -4.87 -2.13 -18.13
CA PRO A 10 -5.51 -2.58 -19.38
C PRO A 10 -5.40 -4.09 -19.65
N THR A 11 -4.33 -4.73 -19.15
CA THR A 11 -4.05 -6.17 -19.35
C THR A 11 -3.61 -6.80 -18.02
N MET A 12 -4.49 -6.75 -17.01
CA MET A 12 -4.18 -7.17 -15.65
C MET A 12 -3.68 -8.62 -15.56
N GLU A 13 -4.31 -9.54 -16.32
CA GLU A 13 -3.99 -10.97 -16.26
C GLU A 13 -2.60 -11.31 -16.80
N GLU A 14 -2.09 -10.52 -17.74
CA GLU A 14 -0.76 -10.69 -18.33
C GLU A 14 0.35 -10.01 -17.50
N SER A 15 -0.02 -9.18 -16.52
CA SER A 15 0.92 -8.40 -15.74
C SER A 15 1.52 -9.17 -14.58
N LEU A 16 2.81 -9.48 -14.65
CA LEU A 16 3.56 -10.09 -13.54
C LEU A 16 3.52 -9.25 -12.26
N ASN A 17 3.48 -7.92 -12.38
CA ASN A 17 3.33 -7.03 -11.24
C ASN A 17 1.98 -7.24 -10.54
N GLN A 18 0.89 -7.37 -11.31
CA GLN A 18 -0.45 -7.57 -10.74
C GLN A 18 -0.60 -8.99 -10.16
N GLN A 19 0.00 -10.00 -10.78
CA GLN A 19 0.07 -11.35 -10.21
C GLN A 19 0.80 -11.35 -8.88
N PHE A 20 1.97 -10.69 -8.80
CA PHE A 20 2.71 -10.51 -7.55
C PHE A 20 1.86 -9.85 -6.46
N PHE A 21 1.17 -8.74 -6.76
CA PHE A 21 0.31 -8.07 -5.80
C PHE A 21 -0.87 -8.93 -5.35
N LYS A 22 -1.45 -9.70 -6.26
CA LYS A 22 -2.56 -10.61 -5.97
C LYS A 22 -2.12 -11.73 -5.01
N GLU A 23 -0.98 -12.36 -5.28
CA GLU A 23 -0.38 -13.35 -4.39
C GLU A 23 -0.03 -12.74 -3.03
N ALA A 24 0.63 -11.58 -3.02
CA ALA A 24 1.01 -10.88 -1.80
C ALA A 24 -0.19 -10.48 -0.93
N SER A 25 -1.35 -10.21 -1.51
CA SER A 25 -2.57 -9.86 -0.77
C SER A 25 -3.38 -11.06 -0.27
N SER A 26 -2.99 -12.28 -0.63
CA SER A 26 -3.67 -13.50 -0.21
C SER A 26 -3.72 -13.62 1.33
N GLY A 27 -4.87 -14.00 1.86
CA GLY A 27 -5.08 -14.12 3.32
C GLY A 27 -5.21 -12.80 4.08
N LEU A 28 -5.29 -11.65 3.39
CA LEU A 28 -5.61 -10.35 3.97
C LEU A 28 -7.09 -10.00 3.76
N SER A 29 -7.62 -9.11 4.61
CA SER A 29 -8.97 -8.57 4.47
C SER A 29 -9.02 -7.47 3.41
N VAL A 30 -8.86 -7.85 2.14
CA VAL A 30 -8.83 -6.94 1.00
C VAL A 30 -9.87 -7.32 -0.05
N THR A 31 -10.43 -6.31 -0.70
CA THR A 31 -11.33 -6.46 -1.86
C THR A 31 -10.60 -5.94 -3.10
N TRP A 32 -10.48 -6.80 -4.11
CA TRP A 32 -9.93 -6.44 -5.41
C TRP A 32 -11.06 -5.98 -6.34
N HIS A 33 -10.93 -4.78 -6.88
CA HIS A 33 -11.89 -4.19 -7.81
C HIS A 33 -11.18 -3.66 -9.05
N HIS A 34 -11.23 -4.43 -10.15
CA HIS A 34 -10.59 -4.11 -11.41
C HIS A 34 -11.55 -3.35 -12.32
N LEU A 35 -11.24 -2.08 -12.60
CA LEU A 35 -12.14 -1.17 -13.29
C LEU A 35 -12.43 -1.61 -14.74
N GLU A 36 -11.40 -2.00 -15.48
CA GLU A 36 -11.53 -2.41 -16.88
C GLU A 36 -12.38 -3.67 -17.04
N SER A 37 -12.39 -4.57 -16.06
CA SER A 37 -13.26 -5.75 -16.06
C SER A 37 -14.69 -5.43 -15.63
N SER A 38 -14.84 -4.54 -14.64
CA SER A 38 -16.16 -4.17 -14.11
C SER A 38 -16.90 -3.22 -15.07
N TYR A 39 -16.16 -2.36 -15.75
CA TYR A 39 -16.70 -1.31 -16.63
C TYR A 39 -15.95 -1.22 -17.95
N PRO A 40 -16.00 -2.26 -18.80
CA PRO A 40 -15.23 -2.33 -20.04
C PRO A 40 -15.59 -1.22 -21.05
N ASP A 41 -16.79 -0.68 -20.98
CA ASP A 41 -17.25 0.45 -21.79
C ASP A 41 -17.12 1.82 -21.09
N GLY A 42 -16.52 1.85 -19.90
CA GLY A 42 -16.33 3.07 -19.11
C GLY A 42 -17.59 3.64 -18.44
N LYS A 43 -18.73 2.92 -18.51
CA LYS A 43 -19.97 3.36 -17.87
C LYS A 43 -20.00 2.90 -16.42
N ILE A 44 -19.59 3.79 -15.54
CA ILE A 44 -19.47 3.51 -14.11
C ILE A 44 -20.86 3.49 -13.43
N ASP A 45 -21.15 2.42 -12.70
CA ASP A 45 -22.30 2.38 -11.77
C ASP A 45 -21.93 3.10 -10.46
N VAL A 46 -22.19 4.40 -10.42
CA VAL A 46 -21.84 5.26 -9.29
C VAL A 46 -22.44 4.77 -7.97
N LYS A 47 -23.66 4.21 -7.99
CA LYS A 47 -24.32 3.71 -6.76
C LYS A 47 -23.62 2.48 -6.22
N ALA A 48 -23.23 1.55 -7.10
CA ALA A 48 -22.48 0.38 -6.71
C ALA A 48 -21.10 0.78 -6.15
N GLU A 49 -20.42 1.73 -6.78
CA GLU A 49 -19.12 2.23 -6.30
C GLU A 49 -19.22 2.93 -4.94
N LEU A 50 -20.20 3.79 -4.72
CA LEU A 50 -20.42 4.43 -3.43
C LEU A 50 -20.73 3.40 -2.31
N HIS A 51 -21.51 2.36 -2.64
CA HIS A 51 -21.75 1.26 -1.70
C HIS A 51 -20.46 0.49 -1.39
N LEU A 52 -19.65 0.21 -2.39
CA LEU A 52 -18.36 -0.46 -2.23
C LEU A 52 -17.41 0.40 -1.36
N LEU A 53 -17.28 1.68 -1.64
CA LEU A 53 -16.50 2.62 -0.85
C LEU A 53 -16.95 2.68 0.62
N ALA A 54 -18.26 2.68 0.88
CA ALA A 54 -18.81 2.76 2.23
C ALA A 54 -18.43 1.55 3.11
N GLN A 55 -18.21 0.38 2.51
CA GLN A 55 -17.86 -0.86 3.22
C GLN A 55 -16.41 -0.97 3.66
N HIS A 56 -15.51 -0.08 3.20
CA HIS A 56 -14.09 -0.17 3.41
C HIS A 56 -13.54 1.03 4.18
N ASP A 57 -12.47 0.80 4.92
CA ASP A 57 -11.82 1.81 5.77
C ASP A 57 -10.65 2.48 5.05
N ARG A 58 -10.00 1.74 4.14
CA ARG A 58 -8.88 2.20 3.30
C ARG A 58 -9.19 1.97 1.82
N ILE A 59 -8.91 2.99 1.02
CA ILE A 59 -9.02 2.97 -0.43
C ILE A 59 -7.62 3.04 -1.03
N ILE A 60 -7.29 2.10 -1.89
CA ILE A 60 -6.02 2.06 -2.61
C ILE A 60 -6.31 2.23 -4.11
N PHE A 61 -5.68 3.20 -4.74
CA PHE A 61 -5.60 3.24 -6.20
C PHE A 61 -4.34 2.54 -6.65
N GLN A 62 -4.49 1.42 -7.38
CA GLN A 62 -3.38 0.60 -7.87
C GLN A 62 -3.32 0.62 -9.39
N PHE A 63 -2.19 1.10 -9.95
CA PHE A 63 -2.06 1.29 -11.38
C PHE A 63 -0.59 1.29 -11.87
N PRO A 64 -0.34 0.98 -13.14
CA PRO A 64 0.93 1.24 -13.79
C PRO A 64 1.08 2.73 -14.08
N PHE A 65 2.29 3.25 -13.87
CA PHE A 65 2.59 4.67 -14.06
C PHE A 65 2.85 4.95 -15.54
N TYR A 66 1.79 5.15 -16.30
CA TYR A 66 1.86 5.42 -17.73
C TYR A 66 1.84 6.92 -18.01
N TRP A 67 2.84 7.39 -18.74
CA TRP A 67 2.92 8.80 -19.12
C TRP A 67 2.73 9.74 -17.92
N TYR A 68 3.41 9.41 -16.80
CA TYR A 68 3.40 10.19 -15.56
C TYR A 68 2.03 10.28 -14.86
N SER A 69 1.11 9.38 -15.18
CA SER A 69 -0.24 9.35 -14.61
C SER A 69 -0.80 7.92 -14.53
N SER A 70 -2.06 7.81 -14.07
CA SER A 70 -2.83 6.56 -14.11
C SER A 70 -3.42 6.33 -15.50
N PRO A 71 -3.82 5.08 -15.83
CA PRO A 71 -4.65 4.78 -16.99
C PRO A 71 -5.97 5.55 -16.98
N ALA A 72 -6.53 5.74 -18.18
CA ALA A 72 -7.73 6.57 -18.38
C ALA A 72 -8.96 6.10 -17.59
N HIS A 73 -9.16 4.78 -17.42
CA HIS A 73 -10.30 4.24 -16.67
C HIS A 73 -10.34 4.72 -15.21
N LEU A 74 -9.19 4.88 -14.54
CA LEU A 74 -9.17 5.44 -13.20
C LEU A 74 -9.63 6.91 -13.20
N LYS A 75 -9.27 7.68 -14.21
CA LYS A 75 -9.74 9.07 -14.32
C LYS A 75 -11.24 9.15 -14.60
N ILE A 76 -11.76 8.28 -15.49
CA ILE A 76 -13.21 8.16 -15.73
C ILE A 76 -13.93 7.81 -14.43
N TRP A 77 -13.42 6.84 -13.67
CA TRP A 77 -13.97 6.48 -12.37
C TRP A 77 -13.98 7.68 -11.41
N GLN A 78 -12.85 8.39 -11.28
CA GLN A 78 -12.74 9.56 -10.40
C GLN A 78 -13.77 10.64 -10.75
N ASP A 79 -13.92 10.94 -12.03
CA ASP A 79 -14.82 12.00 -12.49
C ASP A 79 -16.30 11.66 -12.21
N ASN A 80 -16.68 10.39 -12.32
CA ASN A 80 -18.05 9.98 -12.07
C ASN A 80 -18.36 9.79 -10.58
N VAL A 81 -17.45 9.18 -9.81
CA VAL A 81 -17.72 8.73 -8.44
C VAL A 81 -17.42 9.82 -7.42
N LEU A 82 -16.29 10.53 -7.55
CA LEU A 82 -15.85 11.47 -6.53
C LEU A 82 -16.79 12.67 -6.36
N GLU A 83 -17.57 13.02 -7.37
CA GLU A 83 -18.55 14.09 -7.27
C GLU A 83 -19.60 13.84 -6.18
N GLN A 84 -19.94 12.58 -5.93
CA GLN A 84 -20.96 12.15 -4.97
C GLN A 84 -20.37 11.44 -3.72
N ALA A 85 -19.04 11.26 -3.63
CA ALA A 85 -18.40 10.39 -2.64
C ALA A 85 -18.08 11.07 -1.30
N ALA A 86 -18.32 12.37 -1.13
CA ALA A 86 -17.86 13.12 0.04
C ALA A 86 -18.27 12.46 1.38
N HIS A 87 -19.54 12.05 1.50
CA HIS A 87 -20.10 11.48 2.71
C HIS A 87 -19.61 10.05 3.03
N VAL A 88 -19.00 9.36 2.07
CA VAL A 88 -18.48 7.99 2.27
C VAL A 88 -16.96 7.93 2.39
N LEU A 89 -16.24 9.01 2.06
CA LEU A 89 -14.78 9.05 2.05
C LEU A 89 -14.17 9.70 3.30
N GLU A 90 -14.91 10.54 3.99
CA GLU A 90 -14.42 11.26 5.18
C GLU A 90 -13.88 10.31 6.24
N GLY A 91 -12.70 10.63 6.78
CA GLY A 91 -12.02 9.86 7.81
C GLY A 91 -11.34 8.57 7.34
N LYS A 92 -11.51 8.17 6.06
CA LYS A 92 -10.84 6.99 5.50
C LYS A 92 -9.40 7.29 5.11
N GLU A 93 -8.65 6.24 4.80
CA GLU A 93 -7.31 6.36 4.27
C GLU A 93 -7.29 6.24 2.74
N LEU A 94 -6.47 7.05 2.08
CA LEU A 94 -6.17 6.94 0.66
C LEU A 94 -4.70 6.59 0.45
N GLY A 95 -4.44 5.47 -0.19
CA GLY A 95 -3.13 5.03 -0.60
C GLY A 95 -3.00 4.93 -2.12
N ILE A 96 -1.76 5.07 -2.61
CA ILE A 96 -1.41 4.86 -4.01
C ILE A 96 -0.40 3.72 -4.09
N VAL A 97 -0.69 2.74 -4.94
CA VAL A 97 0.22 1.68 -5.33
C VAL A 97 0.50 1.84 -6.82
N LEU A 98 1.74 2.11 -7.17
CA LEU A 98 2.11 2.27 -8.57
C LEU A 98 3.25 1.35 -8.97
N THR A 99 3.26 0.94 -10.23
CA THR A 99 4.36 0.19 -10.85
C THR A 99 5.02 1.03 -11.93
N THR A 100 6.35 0.97 -12.03
CA THR A 100 7.11 1.69 -13.03
C THR A 100 8.27 0.85 -13.59
N GLY A 101 8.56 1.03 -14.87
CA GLY A 101 9.74 0.45 -15.53
C GLY A 101 11.03 1.23 -15.26
N VAL A 102 10.93 2.45 -14.73
CA VAL A 102 12.08 3.30 -14.39
C VAL A 102 12.45 3.08 -12.93
N ALA A 103 13.75 3.08 -12.61
CA ALA A 103 14.21 2.92 -11.23
C ALA A 103 13.73 4.08 -10.37
N GLU A 104 13.32 3.80 -9.13
CA GLU A 104 12.79 4.81 -8.21
C GLU A 104 13.76 5.97 -7.97
N LYS A 105 15.06 5.70 -7.94
CA LYS A 105 16.12 6.71 -7.80
C LYS A 105 16.19 7.74 -8.93
N GLU A 106 15.59 7.44 -10.08
CA GLU A 106 15.57 8.38 -11.22
C GLU A 106 14.46 9.44 -11.05
N TYR A 107 13.48 9.22 -10.15
CA TYR A 107 12.42 10.15 -9.81
C TYR A 107 12.86 11.09 -8.67
N GLN A 108 13.83 11.94 -8.96
CA GLN A 108 14.36 12.95 -8.04
C GLN A 108 15.07 14.06 -8.80
N ALA A 109 15.35 15.15 -8.13
CA ALA A 109 16.18 16.21 -8.70
C ALA A 109 17.56 15.66 -9.13
N GLY A 110 17.96 15.88 -10.38
CA GLY A 110 19.19 15.34 -10.98
C GLY A 110 19.07 13.90 -11.47
N GLY A 111 17.96 13.21 -11.26
CA GLY A 111 17.62 11.94 -11.93
C GLY A 111 17.05 12.18 -13.34
N LYS A 112 16.81 11.11 -14.12
CA LYS A 112 16.32 11.22 -15.50
C LYS A 112 14.91 11.79 -15.60
N GLU A 113 14.08 11.54 -14.61
CA GLU A 113 12.68 11.98 -14.56
C GLU A 113 12.52 13.37 -13.94
N GLU A 114 13.61 13.94 -13.37
CA GLU A 114 13.75 15.29 -12.81
C GLU A 114 12.78 15.62 -11.65
N TYR A 115 11.62 15.00 -11.59
CA TYR A 115 10.57 15.18 -10.57
C TYR A 115 10.44 13.94 -9.71
N THR A 116 10.04 14.13 -8.45
CA THR A 116 9.75 13.03 -7.53
C THR A 116 8.38 12.40 -7.83
N ILE A 117 8.23 11.13 -7.53
CA ILE A 117 6.91 10.44 -7.60
C ILE A 117 5.85 11.22 -6.79
N SER A 118 6.23 11.78 -5.64
CA SER A 118 5.32 12.58 -4.82
C SER A 118 4.82 13.84 -5.53
N GLU A 119 5.61 14.46 -6.38
CA GLU A 119 5.18 15.62 -7.19
C GLU A 119 4.17 15.20 -8.25
N PHE A 120 4.40 14.11 -8.95
CA PHE A 120 3.44 13.56 -9.91
C PHE A 120 2.12 13.15 -9.26
N LEU A 121 2.14 12.70 -7.99
CA LEU A 121 0.96 12.24 -7.26
C LEU A 121 0.21 13.34 -6.50
N ARG A 122 0.59 14.61 -6.65
CA ARG A 122 -0.09 15.76 -6.03
C ARG A 122 -1.61 15.78 -6.25
N PRO A 123 -2.16 15.46 -7.44
CA PRO A 123 -3.60 15.40 -7.63
C PRO A 123 -4.31 14.45 -6.66
N TYR A 124 -3.73 13.28 -6.38
CA TYR A 124 -4.30 12.28 -5.44
C TYR A 124 -4.23 12.75 -4.00
N GLN A 125 -3.12 13.36 -3.59
CA GLN A 125 -3.01 13.99 -2.28
C GLN A 125 -4.06 15.09 -2.13
N ARG A 126 -4.34 15.84 -3.18
CA ARG A 126 -5.34 16.89 -3.18
C ARG A 126 -6.76 16.33 -3.06
N ILE A 127 -7.04 15.18 -3.69
CA ILE A 127 -8.29 14.42 -3.52
C ILE A 127 -8.46 14.02 -2.05
N ALA A 128 -7.45 13.40 -1.43
CA ALA A 128 -7.48 13.02 -0.02
C ALA A 128 -7.79 14.23 0.88
N ASN A 129 -7.10 15.34 0.69
CA ASN A 129 -7.31 16.55 1.47
C ASN A 129 -8.73 17.14 1.28
N LYS A 130 -9.29 17.07 0.06
CA LYS A 130 -10.64 17.56 -0.23
C LYS A 130 -11.72 16.77 0.51
N PHE A 131 -11.51 15.46 0.68
CA PHE A 131 -12.47 14.58 1.32
C PHE A 131 -12.10 14.25 2.78
N HIS A 132 -11.18 15.01 3.40
CA HIS A 132 -10.73 14.80 4.77
C HIS A 132 -10.23 13.37 5.04
N MET A 133 -9.58 12.76 4.04
CA MET A 133 -8.94 11.44 4.15
C MET A 133 -7.49 11.59 4.63
N THR A 134 -6.98 10.54 5.28
CA THR A 134 -5.54 10.41 5.56
C THR A 134 -4.82 9.92 4.31
N TYR A 135 -3.94 10.76 3.73
CA TYR A 135 -3.12 10.36 2.59
C TYR A 135 -1.90 9.57 3.05
N LEU A 136 -1.76 8.34 2.57
CA LEU A 136 -0.62 7.47 2.88
C LEU A 136 0.57 7.76 1.96
N PRO A 137 1.83 7.53 2.42
CA PRO A 137 2.98 7.53 1.52
C PRO A 137 2.76 6.55 0.37
N PRO A 138 3.07 6.92 -0.89
CA PRO A 138 2.89 6.01 -2.02
C PRO A 138 3.73 4.72 -1.89
N PHE A 139 3.15 3.58 -2.25
CA PHE A 139 3.89 2.34 -2.42
C PHE A 139 4.33 2.22 -3.88
N VAL A 140 5.64 2.09 -4.09
CA VAL A 140 6.24 2.03 -5.43
C VAL A 140 6.88 0.67 -5.67
N LEU A 141 6.47 -0.01 -6.75
CA LEU A 141 7.12 -1.21 -7.26
C LEU A 141 7.82 -0.87 -8.59
N ALA A 142 9.08 -0.47 -8.47
CA ALA A 142 9.92 -0.13 -9.61
C ALA A 142 10.68 -1.35 -10.14
N GLN A 143 10.78 -1.48 -11.45
CA GLN A 143 11.64 -2.45 -12.13
C GLN A 143 11.51 -3.89 -11.59
N PHE A 144 10.30 -4.36 -11.33
CA PHE A 144 10.02 -5.66 -10.68
C PHE A 144 10.79 -6.84 -11.28
N MET A 145 10.91 -6.88 -12.61
CA MET A 145 11.60 -7.97 -13.31
C MET A 145 13.10 -8.04 -12.98
N TYR A 146 13.70 -6.94 -12.55
CA TYR A 146 15.13 -6.84 -12.22
C TYR A 146 15.40 -6.96 -10.71
N LEU A 147 14.36 -7.12 -9.88
CA LEU A 147 14.52 -7.31 -8.44
C LEU A 147 15.08 -8.70 -8.13
N SER A 148 16.07 -8.75 -7.22
CA SER A 148 16.51 -10.02 -6.63
C SER A 148 15.37 -10.66 -5.81
N GLN A 149 15.54 -11.95 -5.48
CA GLN A 149 14.55 -12.67 -4.68
C GLN A 149 14.34 -12.01 -3.30
N GLU A 150 15.42 -11.58 -2.65
CA GLU A 150 15.36 -10.89 -1.36
C GLU A 150 14.56 -9.58 -1.47
N LYS A 151 14.81 -8.79 -2.53
CA LYS A 151 14.06 -7.55 -2.77
C LYS A 151 12.59 -7.78 -3.08
N ARG A 152 12.24 -8.89 -3.74
CA ARG A 152 10.85 -9.28 -3.94
C ARG A 152 10.18 -9.63 -2.61
N TRP A 153 10.86 -10.37 -1.72
CA TRP A 153 10.37 -10.65 -0.38
C TRP A 153 10.18 -9.38 0.46
N GLU A 154 11.14 -8.46 0.44
CA GLU A 154 11.00 -7.15 1.11
C GLU A 154 9.76 -6.39 0.60
N LYS A 155 9.56 -6.34 -0.72
CA LYS A 155 8.41 -5.66 -1.34
C LYS A 155 7.08 -6.37 -1.02
N LEU A 156 7.08 -7.71 -0.95
CA LEU A 156 5.89 -8.50 -0.56
C LEU A 156 5.46 -8.14 0.86
N ILE A 157 6.38 -8.22 1.83
CA ILE A 157 6.10 -7.90 3.23
C ILE A 157 5.66 -6.44 3.38
N ALA A 158 6.37 -5.51 2.73
CA ALA A 158 6.03 -4.09 2.77
C ALA A 158 4.63 -3.81 2.18
N TYR A 159 4.25 -4.50 1.10
CA TYR A 159 2.92 -4.39 0.51
C TYR A 159 1.84 -4.95 1.43
N GLN A 160 2.06 -6.12 2.04
CA GLN A 160 1.13 -6.68 3.03
C GLN A 160 0.91 -5.72 4.20
N GLN A 161 1.99 -5.14 4.75
CA GLN A 161 1.91 -4.13 5.81
C GLN A 161 1.17 -2.87 5.34
N TYR A 162 1.41 -2.43 4.10
CA TYR A 162 0.72 -1.29 3.50
C TYR A 162 -0.79 -1.49 3.38
N LEU A 163 -1.24 -2.72 3.16
CA LEU A 163 -2.65 -3.07 3.06
C LEU A 163 -3.34 -3.29 4.41
N SER A 164 -2.58 -3.61 5.47
CA SER A 164 -3.17 -4.10 6.73
C SER A 164 -2.85 -3.25 7.97
N LEU A 165 -1.74 -2.52 8.01
CA LEU A 165 -1.40 -1.64 9.12
C LEU A 165 -1.98 -0.25 8.95
N GLU A 166 -2.52 0.33 10.03
CA GLU A 166 -3.18 1.63 10.03
C GLU A 166 -2.18 2.80 9.94
N GLY A 167 -2.50 3.81 9.17
CA GLY A 167 -1.76 5.06 9.10
C GLY A 167 -0.32 4.91 8.59
N LYS A 168 0.60 5.49 9.35
CA LYS A 168 2.05 5.40 9.16
C LYS A 168 2.66 4.59 10.31
N PRO A 169 2.72 3.26 10.18
CA PRO A 169 3.15 2.41 11.29
C PRO A 169 4.60 2.69 11.69
N SER A 170 4.85 2.68 13.00
CA SER A 170 6.20 2.71 13.57
C SER A 170 6.95 1.41 13.23
N LEU A 171 8.27 1.41 13.48
CA LEU A 171 9.08 0.20 13.30
C LEU A 171 8.61 -0.92 14.23
N THR A 172 8.28 -0.62 15.48
CA THR A 172 7.76 -1.59 16.46
C THR A 172 6.43 -2.21 16.02
N GLN A 173 5.49 -1.41 15.48
CA GLN A 173 4.24 -1.91 14.93
C GLN A 173 4.45 -2.84 13.72
N ARG A 174 5.45 -2.56 12.88
CA ARG A 174 5.82 -3.44 11.76
C ARG A 174 6.41 -4.77 12.24
N ILE A 175 7.21 -4.74 13.31
CA ILE A 175 7.77 -5.93 13.94
C ILE A 175 6.62 -6.77 14.55
N ASP A 176 5.72 -6.17 15.32
CA ASP A 176 4.56 -6.86 15.90
C ASP A 176 3.70 -7.54 14.85
N TRP A 177 3.42 -6.82 13.75
CA TRP A 177 2.70 -7.40 12.62
C TRP A 177 3.40 -8.63 12.04
N PHE A 178 4.72 -8.57 11.88
CA PHE A 178 5.49 -9.69 11.34
C PHE A 178 5.50 -10.88 12.30
N ILE A 179 5.72 -10.64 13.59
CA ILE A 179 5.65 -11.69 14.64
C ILE A 179 4.29 -12.38 14.60
N GLN A 180 3.19 -11.61 14.55
CA GLN A 180 1.85 -12.16 14.47
C GLN A 180 1.67 -13.04 13.23
N ARG A 181 2.15 -12.63 12.06
CA ARG A 181 2.07 -13.42 10.83
C ARG A 181 2.86 -14.71 10.90
N VAL A 182 4.06 -14.70 11.51
CA VAL A 182 4.84 -15.93 11.74
C VAL A 182 4.11 -16.87 12.68
N GLN A 183 3.50 -16.38 13.76
CA GLN A 183 2.71 -17.17 14.70
C GLN A 183 1.44 -17.78 14.06
N GLU A 184 0.76 -17.03 13.20
CA GLU A 184 -0.39 -17.54 12.44
C GLU A 184 0.02 -18.70 11.51
N ASN A 185 1.16 -18.57 10.82
CA ASN A 185 1.71 -19.63 9.97
C ASN A 185 2.17 -20.86 10.75
N GLN A 186 2.71 -20.69 11.96
CA GLN A 186 3.08 -21.84 12.84
C GLN A 186 1.89 -22.73 13.15
N LYS A 187 0.70 -22.14 13.35
CA LYS A 187 -0.52 -22.90 13.63
C LYS A 187 -1.02 -23.71 12.44
N MET A 188 -0.58 -23.38 11.23
CA MET A 188 -1.00 -24.05 9.99
C MET A 188 0.01 -25.09 9.48
N GLN A 189 1.29 -24.97 9.83
CA GLN A 189 2.37 -25.85 9.37
C GLN A 189 3.31 -26.18 10.53
N GLU A 190 3.34 -27.47 10.94
CA GLU A 190 4.23 -27.95 12.00
C GLU A 190 5.72 -28.06 11.57
N GLU A 191 5.99 -28.07 10.26
CA GLU A 191 7.35 -28.08 9.71
C GLU A 191 8.02 -26.71 9.89
N ASP A 192 9.17 -26.67 10.55
CA ASP A 192 10.00 -25.47 10.84
C ASP A 192 9.70 -24.70 12.15
N SER A 193 9.03 -25.30 13.13
CA SER A 193 8.69 -24.67 14.41
C SER A 193 9.90 -24.03 15.13
N GLU A 194 11.08 -24.69 15.10
CA GLU A 194 12.30 -24.17 15.76
C GLU A 194 12.83 -22.89 15.10
N LYS A 195 12.88 -22.83 13.76
CA LYS A 195 13.32 -21.62 13.04
C LYS A 195 12.37 -20.46 13.26
N GLN A 196 11.07 -20.74 13.25
CA GLN A 196 10.05 -19.71 13.48
C GLN A 196 10.14 -19.16 14.90
N THR A 197 10.38 -20.03 15.91
CA THR A 197 10.59 -19.60 17.30
C THR A 197 11.82 -18.70 17.40
N TYR A 198 12.95 -19.10 16.79
CA TYR A 198 14.15 -18.28 16.77
C TYR A 198 13.92 -16.89 16.12
N ILE A 199 13.17 -16.84 15.01
CA ILE A 199 12.82 -15.57 14.34
C ILE A 199 11.99 -14.68 15.27
N ILE A 200 11.00 -15.26 15.96
CA ILE A 200 10.14 -14.50 16.90
C ILE A 200 10.97 -13.96 18.05
N GLU A 201 11.86 -14.76 18.65
CA GLU A 201 12.75 -14.33 19.75
C GLU A 201 13.65 -13.18 19.27
N ALA A 202 14.35 -13.34 18.15
CA ALA A 202 15.24 -12.33 17.60
C ALA A 202 14.51 -10.99 17.29
N LEU A 203 13.28 -11.06 16.80
CA LEU A 203 12.47 -9.88 16.52
C LEU A 203 11.95 -9.23 17.81
N THR A 204 11.63 -10.02 18.82
CA THR A 204 11.21 -9.51 20.15
C THR A 204 12.36 -8.76 20.82
N ASP A 205 13.56 -9.34 20.85
CA ASP A 205 14.76 -8.70 21.38
C ASP A 205 15.09 -7.39 20.64
N ALA A 206 14.99 -7.40 19.30
CA ALA A 206 15.21 -6.19 18.51
C ALA A 206 14.17 -5.10 18.82
N LYS A 207 12.91 -5.49 19.04
CA LYS A 207 11.84 -4.55 19.42
C LYS A 207 12.13 -3.91 20.78
N GLU A 208 12.50 -4.70 21.80
CA GLU A 208 12.84 -4.20 23.14
C GLU A 208 14.00 -3.18 23.06
N GLN A 209 15.04 -3.48 22.29
CA GLN A 209 16.15 -2.54 22.07
C GLN A 209 15.69 -1.21 21.43
N ILE A 210 14.77 -1.26 20.47
CA ILE A 210 14.23 -0.06 19.81
C ILE A 210 13.39 0.76 20.81
N GLU A 211 12.61 0.11 21.67
CA GLU A 211 11.80 0.76 22.69
C GLU A 211 12.68 1.45 23.73
N ASP A 212 13.75 0.80 24.21
CA ASP A 212 14.73 1.38 25.13
C ASP A 212 15.45 2.58 24.53
N LEU A 213 15.90 2.48 23.28
CA LEU A 213 16.52 3.61 22.57
C LEU A 213 15.55 4.77 22.38
N THR A 214 14.30 4.47 22.09
CA THR A 214 13.25 5.49 21.90
C THR A 214 12.96 6.21 23.22
N PHE A 215 12.90 5.49 24.32
CA PHE A 215 12.75 6.05 25.67
C PHE A 215 13.93 6.97 26.01
N THR A 216 15.17 6.49 25.81
CA THR A 216 16.39 7.28 26.05
C THR A 216 16.40 8.60 25.25
N LEU A 217 16.01 8.54 23.97
CA LEU A 217 15.92 9.73 23.11
C LEU A 217 14.84 10.72 23.59
N GLN A 218 13.74 10.24 24.14
CA GLN A 218 12.69 11.10 24.71
C GLN A 218 13.18 11.80 26.01
N GLU A 219 13.88 11.10 26.88
CA GLU A 219 14.49 11.69 28.09
C GLU A 219 15.51 12.77 27.72
N MET A 220 16.38 12.50 26.72
CA MET A 220 17.36 13.48 26.26
C MET A 220 16.70 14.75 25.67
N LYS A 221 15.56 14.62 24.99
CA LYS A 221 14.79 15.77 24.46
C LYS A 221 14.07 16.54 25.58
N GLY A 222 13.59 15.85 26.61
CA GLY A 222 12.92 16.46 27.76
C GLY A 222 13.88 17.20 28.69
N THR A 223 15.20 16.92 28.65
CA THR A 223 16.23 17.55 29.48
C THR A 223 16.88 18.77 28.79
N SER A 224 16.48 19.10 27.55
CA SER A 224 16.99 20.25 26.78
C SER A 224 15.99 21.43 26.87
N LEU A 225 15.80 22.01 28.08
CA LEU A 225 15.15 23.29 28.34
C LEU A 225 16.09 24.16 29.20
#